data_72b684c69612aab7ab897d56a9187008
#
_entry.id   72b684c69612aab7ab897d56a9187008
#
_cell.length_a   1.000
_cell.length_b   1.000
_cell.length_c   1.000
_cell.angle_alpha   90.00
_cell.angle_beta   90.00
_cell.angle_gamma   90.00
#
_symmetry.space_group_name_H-M   'P 1'
#
loop_
_entity.id
_entity.type
_entity.pdbx_description
1 polymer ?
#
loop_
_entity_poly.entity_id
_entity_poly.type
_entity_poly.pdbx_seq_one_letter_code
_entity_poly.pdbx_strand_id
1 'polypeptide(L)'
;MNQPEVLLSFVLQQGEHYPPGQLQSLASALRSFCRFLCVRGRHAQDLSAALPSISGHHREDLPTYLSRAQLQDLLKGFDRSTLLGERDYALTLCLARLGLRAGEVARLSLDDVDWRHGWLRLATPKGRRERRLPLPDQVGQALASYLRSAPPTGPTRQLFRTARGAGPAER
;
A
#
# COMPACT_ATOMS: atom_id res chain seq x y z
N MET A 1 23.98 -17.59 29.81
CA MET A 1 23.10 -16.42 29.52
C MET A 1 21.68 -16.94 29.48
N ASN A 2 20.78 -16.38 30.27
CA ASN A 2 19.39 -16.87 30.38
C ASN A 2 18.64 -16.45 29.09
N GLN A 3 17.76 -17.33 28.56
CA GLN A 3 17.06 -17.08 27.29
C GLN A 3 16.28 -15.74 27.24
N PRO A 4 15.59 -15.30 28.32
CA PRO A 4 14.98 -13.99 28.39
C PRO A 4 15.96 -12.82 28.21
N GLU A 5 17.14 -12.92 28.78
CA GLU A 5 18.19 -11.87 28.68
C GLU A 5 18.74 -11.75 27.26
N VAL A 6 18.85 -12.88 26.54
CA VAL A 6 19.28 -12.88 25.13
C VAL A 6 18.27 -12.15 24.24
N LEU A 7 16.97 -12.39 24.44
CA LEU A 7 15.92 -11.70 23.69
C LEU A 7 15.91 -10.20 23.99
N LEU A 8 16.05 -9.82 25.24
CA LEU A 8 16.09 -8.43 25.64
C LEU A 8 17.32 -7.71 25.05
N SER A 9 18.52 -8.30 25.19
CA SER A 9 19.75 -7.73 24.65
C SER A 9 19.69 -7.60 23.12
N PHE A 10 19.12 -8.58 22.42
CA PHE A 10 18.90 -8.50 20.99
C PHE A 10 18.03 -7.29 20.61
N VAL A 11 16.88 -7.11 21.26
CA VAL A 11 15.97 -6.00 20.96
C VAL A 11 16.63 -4.64 21.27
N LEU A 12 17.38 -4.55 22.37
CA LEU A 12 18.10 -3.33 22.74
C LEU A 12 19.18 -2.98 21.71
N GLN A 13 19.94 -3.96 21.25
CA GLN A 13 20.95 -3.78 20.20
C GLN A 13 20.32 -3.32 18.87
N GLN A 14 19.15 -3.88 18.52
CA GLN A 14 18.43 -3.41 17.32
C GLN A 14 17.92 -1.98 17.47
N GLY A 15 17.70 -1.49 18.69
CA GLY A 15 17.31 -0.10 18.96
C GLY A 15 18.32 0.95 18.49
N GLU A 16 19.59 0.59 18.36
CA GLU A 16 20.63 1.47 17.81
C GLU A 16 20.52 1.63 16.28
N HIS A 17 19.88 0.67 15.59
CA HIS A 17 19.84 0.61 14.13
C HIS A 17 18.46 0.93 13.55
N TYR A 18 17.40 0.72 14.32
CA TYR A 18 16.01 0.87 13.83
C TYR A 18 15.28 2.04 14.49
N PRO A 19 14.53 2.83 13.73
CA PRO A 19 13.66 3.86 14.31
C PRO A 19 12.57 3.21 15.21
N PRO A 20 12.05 3.95 16.21
CA PRO A 20 11.14 3.41 17.24
C PRO A 20 9.94 2.62 16.70
N GLY A 21 9.34 3.06 15.58
CA GLY A 21 8.19 2.35 14.97
C GLY A 21 8.54 0.99 14.37
N GLN A 22 9.75 0.86 13.80
CA GLN A 22 10.24 -0.43 13.29
C GLN A 22 10.61 -1.36 14.44
N LEU A 23 11.24 -0.82 15.48
CA LEU A 23 11.61 -1.56 16.67
C LEU A 23 10.36 -2.09 17.40
N GLN A 24 9.29 -1.30 17.47
CA GLN A 24 7.99 -1.72 17.99
C GLN A 24 7.41 -2.89 17.19
N SER A 25 7.48 -2.81 15.85
CA SER A 25 7.02 -3.89 14.97
C SER A 25 7.83 -5.17 15.16
N LEU A 26 9.16 -5.04 15.28
CA LEU A 26 10.06 -6.16 15.58
C LEU A 26 9.71 -6.82 16.92
N ALA A 27 9.55 -6.04 17.99
CA ALA A 27 9.19 -6.54 19.32
C ALA A 27 7.81 -7.24 19.30
N SER A 28 6.84 -6.72 18.55
CA SER A 28 5.52 -7.34 18.36
C SER A 28 5.61 -8.68 17.62
N ALA A 29 6.42 -8.77 16.58
CA ALA A 29 6.66 -10.00 15.83
C ALA A 29 7.32 -11.07 16.73
N LEU A 30 8.34 -10.67 17.48
CA LEU A 30 9.02 -11.57 18.43
C LEU A 30 8.08 -12.06 19.53
N ARG A 31 7.21 -11.21 20.10
CA ARG A 31 6.20 -11.65 21.07
C ARG A 31 5.26 -12.70 20.48
N SER A 32 4.77 -12.46 19.28
CA SER A 32 3.89 -13.40 18.59
C SER A 32 4.60 -14.73 18.32
N PHE A 33 5.87 -14.68 17.95
CA PHE A 33 6.69 -15.86 17.72
C PHE A 33 6.95 -16.65 19.02
N CYS A 34 7.30 -15.99 20.12
CA CYS A 34 7.49 -16.64 21.42
C CYS A 34 6.21 -17.35 21.90
N ARG A 35 5.06 -16.70 21.78
CA ARG A 35 3.76 -17.31 22.09
C ARG A 35 3.47 -18.52 21.20
N PHE A 36 3.76 -18.41 19.91
CA PHE A 36 3.60 -19.54 18.98
C PHE A 36 4.46 -20.73 19.38
N LEU A 37 5.73 -20.52 19.77
CA LEU A 37 6.62 -21.59 20.22
C LEU A 37 6.09 -22.27 21.50
N CYS A 38 5.57 -21.47 22.44
CA CYS A 38 4.96 -22.00 23.67
C CYS A 38 3.70 -22.84 23.36
N VAL A 39 2.78 -22.32 22.56
CA VAL A 39 1.54 -23.02 22.16
C VAL A 39 1.84 -24.33 21.40
N ARG A 40 2.92 -24.36 20.62
CA ARG A 40 3.36 -25.54 19.88
C ARG A 40 4.15 -26.54 20.74
N GLY A 41 4.33 -26.26 22.02
CA GLY A 41 5.13 -27.10 22.92
C GLY A 41 6.63 -27.16 22.58
N ARG A 42 7.11 -26.23 21.74
CA ARG A 42 8.53 -26.13 21.38
C ARG A 42 9.35 -25.43 22.45
N HIS A 43 8.70 -24.69 23.34
CA HIS A 43 9.30 -24.04 24.49
C HIS A 43 8.39 -24.19 25.71
N ALA A 44 8.99 -24.50 26.87
CA ALA A 44 8.23 -24.75 28.09
C ALA A 44 7.59 -23.50 28.71
N GLN A 45 8.16 -22.33 28.45
CA GLN A 45 7.72 -21.05 29.01
C GLN A 45 7.43 -20.03 27.90
N ASP A 46 6.44 -19.17 28.15
CA ASP A 46 6.17 -18.01 27.27
C ASP A 46 7.20 -16.89 27.54
N LEU A 47 8.15 -16.78 26.65
CA LEU A 47 9.18 -15.73 26.70
C LEU A 47 8.67 -14.35 26.23
N SER A 48 7.43 -14.22 25.84
CA SER A 48 6.90 -12.96 25.32
C SER A 48 6.89 -11.84 26.37
N ALA A 49 6.80 -12.20 27.66
CA ALA A 49 6.83 -11.24 28.77
C ALA A 49 8.23 -10.60 29.00
N ALA A 50 9.29 -11.26 28.55
CA ALA A 50 10.66 -10.75 28.66
C ALA A 50 10.96 -9.61 27.66
N LEU A 51 10.12 -9.45 26.63
CA LEU A 51 10.32 -8.43 25.60
C LEU A 51 9.81 -7.07 26.08
N PRO A 52 10.60 -5.99 25.94
CA PRO A 52 10.22 -4.66 26.42
C PRO A 52 9.02 -4.11 25.65
N SER A 53 8.14 -3.41 26.36
CA SER A 53 7.10 -2.62 25.71
C SER A 53 7.76 -1.37 25.12
N ILE A 54 7.90 -1.34 23.81
CA ILE A 54 8.44 -0.19 23.12
C ILE A 54 7.27 0.74 22.83
N SER A 55 7.24 1.85 23.56
CA SER A 55 6.32 2.93 23.27
C SER A 55 6.73 3.55 21.94
N GLY A 56 5.99 3.25 20.87
CA GLY A 56 6.09 4.07 19.68
C GLY A 56 5.68 5.48 20.08
N HIS A 57 6.53 6.46 19.82
CA HIS A 57 6.07 7.85 19.87
C HIS A 57 4.93 7.90 18.85
N HIS A 58 3.69 7.86 19.32
CA HIS A 58 2.59 8.36 18.54
C HIS A 58 2.99 9.80 18.24
N ARG A 59 3.39 10.06 17.00
CA ARG A 59 3.41 11.42 16.52
C ARG A 59 1.99 11.93 16.73
N GLU A 60 1.83 12.79 17.73
CA GLU A 60 0.60 13.53 17.97
C GLU A 60 0.32 14.51 16.82
N ASP A 61 1.19 14.50 15.82
CA ASP A 61 1.01 15.25 14.59
C ASP A 61 -0.24 14.77 13.87
N LEU A 62 -1.18 15.66 13.68
CA LEU A 62 -2.34 15.43 12.84
C LEU A 62 -1.89 14.85 11.49
N PRO A 63 -2.62 13.89 10.93
CA PRO A 63 -2.28 13.34 9.62
C PRO A 63 -2.07 14.47 8.62
N THR A 64 -0.90 14.51 8.01
CA THR A 64 -0.60 15.48 6.96
C THR A 64 -1.50 15.21 5.78
N TYR A 65 -2.29 16.18 5.37
CA TYR A 65 -3.18 16.10 4.23
C TYR A 65 -2.89 17.21 3.23
N LEU A 66 -3.17 16.94 1.96
CA LEU A 66 -3.12 17.96 0.93
C LEU A 66 -4.41 18.79 0.97
N SER A 67 -4.29 20.11 1.02
CA SER A 67 -5.42 20.98 0.78
C SER A 67 -5.95 20.80 -0.63
N ARG A 68 -7.19 21.25 -0.88
CA ARG A 68 -7.80 21.17 -2.21
C ARG A 68 -6.96 21.91 -3.27
N ALA A 69 -6.37 23.05 -2.92
CA ALA A 69 -5.49 23.82 -3.80
C ALA A 69 -4.22 23.05 -4.14
N GLN A 70 -3.53 22.52 -3.13
CA GLN A 70 -2.33 21.71 -3.32
C GLN A 70 -2.58 20.47 -4.18
N LEU A 71 -3.74 19.79 -3.98
CA LEU A 71 -4.11 18.65 -4.83
C LEU A 71 -4.34 19.10 -6.29
N GLN A 72 -4.97 20.24 -6.51
CA GLN A 72 -5.16 20.76 -7.86
C GLN A 72 -3.82 21.12 -8.52
N ASP A 73 -2.90 21.71 -7.78
CA ASP A 73 -1.58 22.07 -8.32
C ASP A 73 -0.74 20.82 -8.62
N LEU A 74 -0.80 19.80 -7.74
CA LEU A 74 -0.22 18.49 -8.01
C LEU A 74 -0.77 17.89 -9.33
N LEU A 75 -2.08 17.91 -9.50
CA LEU A 75 -2.73 17.36 -10.69
C LEU A 75 -2.36 18.13 -11.98
N LYS A 76 -2.15 19.44 -11.91
CA LYS A 76 -1.68 20.25 -13.04
C LYS A 76 -0.22 19.97 -13.40
N GLY A 77 0.58 19.50 -12.44
CA GLY A 77 2.00 19.20 -12.65
C GLY A 77 2.28 17.97 -13.52
N PHE A 78 1.28 17.12 -13.79
CA PHE A 78 1.47 15.97 -14.66
C PHE A 78 1.48 16.36 -16.13
N ASP A 79 2.53 15.98 -16.85
CA ASP A 79 2.61 16.13 -18.31
C ASP A 79 1.73 15.08 -19.00
N ARG A 80 0.48 15.45 -19.25
CA ARG A 80 -0.53 14.58 -19.86
C ARG A 80 -0.33 14.35 -21.37
N SER A 81 0.71 14.92 -21.97
CA SER A 81 1.13 14.58 -23.32
C SER A 81 1.92 13.27 -23.37
N THR A 82 2.42 12.80 -22.23
CA THR A 82 3.19 11.57 -22.10
C THR A 82 2.33 10.44 -21.53
N LEU A 83 2.64 9.20 -21.90
CA LEU A 83 1.99 8.00 -21.35
C LEU A 83 2.13 7.90 -19.84
N LEU A 84 3.31 8.23 -19.31
CA LEU A 84 3.57 8.20 -17.87
C LEU A 84 2.76 9.26 -17.13
N GLY A 85 2.68 10.47 -17.69
CA GLY A 85 1.90 11.56 -17.08
C GLY A 85 0.40 11.27 -17.10
N GLU A 86 -0.17 10.69 -18.16
CA GLU A 86 -1.56 10.25 -18.21
C GLU A 86 -1.82 9.15 -17.15
N ARG A 87 -0.91 8.17 -17.03
CA ARG A 87 -1.00 7.12 -16.02
C ARG A 87 -0.99 7.69 -14.60
N ASP A 88 -0.01 8.54 -14.31
CA ASP A 88 0.23 9.05 -12.96
C ASP A 88 -0.87 10.03 -12.54
N TYR A 89 -1.42 10.79 -13.50
CA TYR A 89 -2.62 11.61 -13.29
C TYR A 89 -3.84 10.76 -12.93
N ALA A 90 -4.13 9.70 -13.71
CA ALA A 90 -5.27 8.81 -13.45
C ALA A 90 -5.12 8.06 -12.12
N LEU A 91 -3.90 7.57 -11.82
CA LEU A 91 -3.57 6.91 -10.56
C LEU A 91 -3.79 7.85 -9.36
N THR A 92 -3.29 9.09 -9.45
CA THR A 92 -3.44 10.10 -8.39
C THR A 92 -4.90 10.46 -8.16
N LEU A 93 -5.72 10.54 -9.21
CA LEU A 93 -7.16 10.74 -9.07
C LEU A 93 -7.86 9.57 -8.37
N CYS A 94 -7.48 8.33 -8.66
CA CYS A 94 -8.01 7.16 -7.94
C CYS A 94 -7.70 7.22 -6.44
N LEU A 95 -6.48 7.60 -6.08
CA LEU A 95 -6.08 7.77 -4.68
C LEU A 95 -6.86 8.91 -4.01
N ALA A 96 -6.92 10.08 -4.65
CA ALA A 96 -7.44 11.30 -4.06
C ALA A 96 -8.98 11.38 -4.04
N ARG A 97 -9.66 10.86 -5.07
CA ARG A 97 -11.12 10.98 -5.22
C ARG A 97 -11.88 9.77 -4.72
N LEU A 98 -11.27 8.58 -4.82
CA LEU A 98 -11.89 7.33 -4.37
C LEU A 98 -11.36 6.86 -3.01
N GLY A 99 -10.32 7.50 -2.47
CA GLY A 99 -9.70 7.12 -1.20
C GLY A 99 -9.12 5.71 -1.22
N LEU A 100 -8.64 5.26 -2.38
CA LEU A 100 -8.04 3.94 -2.52
C LEU A 100 -6.65 3.91 -1.89
N ARG A 101 -6.29 2.77 -1.30
CA ARG A 101 -4.91 2.54 -0.89
C ARG A 101 -4.03 2.27 -2.11
N ALA A 102 -2.74 2.61 -2.02
CA ALA A 102 -1.79 2.37 -3.12
C ALA A 102 -1.80 0.91 -3.60
N GLY A 103 -1.86 -0.06 -2.68
CA GLY A 103 -1.95 -1.47 -3.03
C GLY A 103 -3.30 -1.89 -3.63
N GLU A 104 -4.39 -1.16 -3.40
CA GLU A 104 -5.68 -1.38 -4.07
C GLU A 104 -5.58 -0.89 -5.51
N VAL A 105 -5.06 0.32 -5.72
CA VAL A 105 -4.86 0.89 -7.07
C VAL A 105 -3.92 0.02 -7.92
N ALA A 106 -2.82 -0.45 -7.33
CA ALA A 106 -1.86 -1.31 -8.03
C ALA A 106 -2.45 -2.66 -8.50
N ARG A 107 -3.50 -3.14 -7.85
CA ARG A 107 -4.19 -4.40 -8.19
C ARG A 107 -5.44 -4.23 -9.03
N LEU A 108 -5.84 -3.00 -9.34
CA LEU A 108 -7.01 -2.77 -10.19
C LEU A 108 -6.83 -3.44 -11.55
N SER A 109 -7.89 -4.10 -12.00
CA SER A 109 -7.99 -4.71 -13.29
C SER A 109 -9.02 -3.99 -14.17
N LEU A 110 -8.99 -4.23 -15.46
CA LEU A 110 -9.98 -3.72 -16.41
C LEU A 110 -11.39 -4.22 -16.07
N ASP A 111 -11.49 -5.43 -15.49
CA ASP A 111 -12.77 -6.04 -15.12
C ASP A 111 -13.39 -5.42 -13.86
N ASP A 112 -12.60 -4.65 -13.10
CA ASP A 112 -13.08 -3.95 -11.91
C ASP A 112 -13.85 -2.67 -12.25
N VAL A 113 -13.73 -2.16 -13.49
CA VAL A 113 -14.38 -0.93 -13.92
C VAL A 113 -15.65 -1.25 -14.69
N ASP A 114 -16.80 -1.01 -14.09
CA ASP A 114 -18.09 -1.05 -14.77
C ASP A 114 -18.39 0.29 -15.42
N TRP A 115 -17.92 0.45 -16.66
CA TRP A 115 -18.08 1.68 -17.44
C TRP A 115 -19.54 2.02 -17.74
N ARG A 116 -20.39 0.99 -17.85
CA ARG A 116 -21.80 1.17 -18.22
C ARG A 116 -22.59 1.78 -17.07
N HIS A 117 -22.32 1.31 -15.86
CA HIS A 117 -23.08 1.72 -14.69
C HIS A 117 -22.33 2.74 -13.82
N GLY A 118 -21.08 3.07 -14.15
CA GLY A 118 -20.28 4.04 -13.41
C GLY A 118 -19.84 3.54 -12.03
N TRP A 119 -19.42 2.29 -11.91
CA TRP A 119 -18.96 1.69 -10.67
C TRP A 119 -17.55 1.13 -10.79
N LEU A 120 -16.82 1.20 -9.68
CA LEU A 120 -15.56 0.52 -9.48
C LEU A 120 -15.73 -0.57 -8.42
N ARG A 121 -15.38 -1.81 -8.77
CA ARG A 121 -15.35 -2.95 -7.86
C ARG A 121 -13.96 -3.13 -7.25
N LEU A 122 -13.91 -3.34 -5.95
CA LEU A 122 -12.66 -3.60 -5.25
C LEU A 122 -12.72 -5.00 -4.66
N ALA A 123 -11.99 -5.92 -5.27
CA ALA A 123 -11.79 -7.25 -4.73
C ALA A 123 -10.93 -7.15 -3.46
N THR A 124 -11.40 -7.71 -2.36
CA THR A 124 -10.61 -7.78 -1.13
C THR A 124 -9.95 -9.15 -1.02
N PRO A 125 -8.63 -9.20 -0.74
CA PRO A 125 -7.97 -10.48 -0.45
C PRO A 125 -8.64 -11.15 0.77
N LYS A 126 -8.86 -12.46 0.70
CA LYS A 126 -9.33 -13.32 1.80
C LYS A 126 -10.76 -13.08 2.29
N GLY A 127 -11.76 -13.29 1.40
CA GLY A 127 -13.16 -13.49 1.84
C GLY A 127 -13.85 -12.31 2.52
N ARG A 128 -13.25 -11.12 2.54
CA ARG A 128 -13.91 -9.89 2.95
C ARG A 128 -14.82 -9.40 1.83
N ARG A 129 -15.93 -8.78 2.20
CA ARG A 129 -16.96 -8.30 1.28
C ARG A 129 -16.37 -7.40 0.20
N GLU A 130 -16.67 -7.69 -1.05
CA GLU A 130 -16.43 -6.82 -2.20
C GLU A 130 -16.98 -5.42 -1.89
N ARG A 131 -16.21 -4.37 -2.18
CA ARG A 131 -16.67 -2.99 -2.09
C ARG A 131 -16.95 -2.47 -3.49
N ARG A 132 -18.07 -1.79 -3.65
CA ARG A 132 -18.39 -1.02 -4.86
C ARG A 132 -18.32 0.47 -4.52
N LEU A 133 -17.65 1.21 -5.35
CA LEU A 133 -17.52 2.66 -5.24
C LEU A 133 -18.11 3.30 -6.50
N PRO A 134 -18.86 4.41 -6.38
CA PRO A 134 -19.23 5.17 -7.56
C PRO A 134 -17.96 5.68 -8.25
N LEU A 135 -17.94 5.63 -9.59
CA LEU A 135 -16.85 6.12 -10.40
C LEU A 135 -17.16 7.57 -10.82
N PRO A 136 -16.53 8.59 -10.20
CA PRO A 136 -16.76 9.97 -10.61
C PRO A 136 -16.31 10.22 -12.04
N ASP A 137 -17.02 11.07 -12.78
CA ASP A 137 -16.73 11.37 -14.19
C ASP A 137 -15.28 11.76 -14.42
N GLN A 138 -14.70 12.59 -13.55
CA GLN A 138 -13.29 12.99 -13.64
C GLN A 138 -12.33 11.79 -13.60
N VAL A 139 -12.60 10.81 -12.73
CA VAL A 139 -11.79 9.60 -12.62
C VAL A 139 -12.00 8.72 -13.84
N GLY A 140 -13.25 8.51 -14.24
CA GLY A 140 -13.60 7.73 -15.43
C GLY A 140 -12.95 8.27 -16.70
N GLN A 141 -13.01 9.59 -16.91
CA GLN A 141 -12.36 10.25 -18.05
C GLN A 141 -10.84 10.08 -18.03
N ALA A 142 -10.20 10.23 -16.87
CA ALA A 142 -8.76 10.07 -16.73
C ALA A 142 -8.32 8.61 -17.03
N LEU A 143 -9.04 7.64 -16.50
CA LEU A 143 -8.81 6.23 -16.79
C LEU A 143 -8.99 5.92 -18.28
N ALA A 144 -10.06 6.42 -18.90
CA ALA A 144 -10.32 6.22 -20.31
C ALA A 144 -9.26 6.89 -21.19
N SER A 145 -8.75 8.08 -20.81
CA SER A 145 -7.66 8.75 -21.51
C SER A 145 -6.38 7.93 -21.46
N TYR A 146 -5.99 7.50 -20.26
CA TYR A 146 -4.82 6.63 -20.06
C TYR A 146 -4.92 5.34 -20.89
N LEU A 147 -6.07 4.65 -20.87
CA LEU A 147 -6.25 3.40 -21.59
C LEU A 147 -6.23 3.58 -23.12
N ARG A 148 -6.67 4.73 -23.64
CA ARG A 148 -6.52 5.07 -25.07
C ARG A 148 -5.07 5.29 -25.46
N SER A 149 -4.28 5.93 -24.60
CA SER A 149 -2.84 6.17 -24.83
C SER A 149 -1.99 4.91 -24.63
N ALA A 150 -2.44 3.99 -23.77
CA ALA A 150 -1.78 2.72 -23.46
C ALA A 150 -2.77 1.56 -23.55
N PRO A 151 -3.22 1.16 -24.75
CA PRO A 151 -4.11 0.02 -24.87
C PRO A 151 -3.46 -1.21 -24.23
N PRO A 152 -4.24 -2.01 -23.50
CA PRO A 152 -3.73 -3.22 -22.87
C PRO A 152 -3.23 -4.19 -23.93
N THR A 153 -1.92 -4.46 -23.89
CA THR A 153 -1.26 -5.43 -24.76
C THR A 153 -0.83 -6.64 -23.92
N GLY A 154 -1.22 -7.85 -24.35
CA GLY A 154 -0.86 -9.10 -23.68
C GLY A 154 -1.93 -9.61 -22.69
N PRO A 155 -1.65 -10.73 -22.00
CA PRO A 155 -2.61 -11.46 -21.18
C PRO A 155 -2.98 -10.77 -19.86
N THR A 156 -2.19 -9.78 -19.44
CA THR A 156 -2.45 -9.10 -18.17
C THR A 156 -3.60 -8.12 -18.29
N ARG A 157 -4.59 -8.27 -17.41
CA ARG A 157 -5.75 -7.37 -17.35
C ARG A 157 -5.59 -6.25 -16.33
N GLN A 158 -4.35 -6.02 -15.83
CA GLN A 158 -4.08 -4.93 -14.90
C GLN A 158 -4.36 -3.57 -15.53
N LEU A 159 -5.07 -2.71 -14.79
CA LEU A 159 -5.44 -1.37 -15.23
C LEU A 159 -4.20 -0.48 -15.37
N PHE A 160 -3.33 -0.47 -14.35
CA PHE A 160 -2.10 0.32 -14.35
C PHE A 160 -0.88 -0.57 -14.57
N ARG A 161 -0.06 -0.21 -15.54
CA ARG A 161 1.15 -0.96 -15.90
C ARG A 161 2.39 -0.28 -15.32
N THR A 162 3.36 -1.09 -14.90
CA THR A 162 4.66 -0.60 -14.45
C THR A 162 5.49 -0.11 -15.66
N ALA A 163 6.26 0.96 -15.47
CA ALA A 163 7.10 1.55 -16.53
C ALA A 163 8.21 0.62 -17.06
N ARG A 164 8.46 -0.52 -16.42
CA ARG A 164 9.51 -1.48 -16.82
C ARG A 164 9.27 -2.21 -18.15
N GLY A 165 8.13 -1.96 -18.82
CA GLY A 165 7.82 -2.56 -20.12
C GLY A 165 7.98 -1.63 -21.33
N ALA A 166 8.38 -0.37 -21.12
CA ALA A 166 8.70 0.57 -22.19
C ALA A 166 10.22 0.68 -22.34
N GLY A 167 10.88 -0.43 -22.73
CA GLY A 167 12.20 -0.34 -23.31
C GLY A 167 12.11 0.50 -24.60
N PRO A 168 13.20 1.25 -24.98
CA PRO A 168 13.21 1.98 -26.24
C PRO A 168 12.93 1.00 -27.37
N ALA A 169 12.00 1.35 -28.24
CA ALA A 169 11.82 0.64 -29.51
C ALA A 169 13.14 0.75 -30.25
N GLU A 170 13.87 -0.37 -30.35
CA GLU A 170 14.99 -0.48 -31.25
C GLU A 170 14.47 -0.22 -32.66
N ARG A 171 15.12 0.75 -33.33
CA ARG A 171 14.88 1.11 -34.73
C ARG A 171 15.50 0.08 -35.65
#